data_64b7e12d700100c7a033b821fa541bfb
#
_entry.id   64b7e12d700100c7a033b821fa541bfb
#
_cell.length_a   1.000
_cell.length_b   1.000
_cell.length_c   1.000
_cell.angle_alpha   90.00
_cell.angle_beta   90.00
_cell.angle_gamma   90.00
#
_symmetry.space_group_name_H-M   'P 1'
#
loop_
_entity.id
_entity.type
_entity.pdbx_description
1 polymer ?
#
loop_
_entity_poly.entity_id
_entity_poly.type
_entity_poly.pdbx_seq_one_letter_code
_entity_poly.pdbx_strand_id
1 'polypeptide(L)'
;FIETLTNNDDWMLLAELSSLLDCSKRILKMDLRYLNEELDDFTILTSNKGLKIDYHPNRSFKTFCHKLLLLSDSYRLLEIIFLNEDIKVKEVSDQLDISLSTLYRMIEKLNIDLKENYDFIIDTGPCRIVGDEEKIRFFFYTYFFEKYRHANWPFEEINLETMNALTDEFMAIKNVSYDFAYFNIVNIVVVVNYFRYRNNHYVDMKNNQRLVEDLLQNTDEALRHKIETTFELQFNKDFILQILNPFIQPEIYHTEKEFIAAIETNCKVNLITDKMRTILKTIALKNNLSLPNVDSLLYILYSAAYLEYSQPQSRYILFDRNHYFSTEIKKQFPTLYNSLYEGMQEMRTIFDKPETEAGTNFFIFTVVSWWENLIPQLHQNHYKVNVLIVSDRHPKHAEMMKNFIQFEFGEKLIIETTTTSDLSY
;
A
#
# COMPACT_ATOMS: atom_id res chain seq x y z
N PHE A 1 3.30 -13.04 14.38
CA PHE A 1 3.49 -14.50 14.28
C PHE A 1 3.41 -14.96 12.82
N ILE A 2 2.26 -14.81 12.15
CA ILE A 2 2.10 -15.26 10.76
C ILE A 2 3.00 -14.46 9.81
N GLU A 3 3.07 -13.15 9.96
CA GLU A 3 3.94 -12.30 9.18
C GLU A 3 5.40 -12.76 9.25
N THR A 4 5.88 -13.07 10.44
CA THR A 4 7.24 -13.58 10.65
C THR A 4 7.48 -14.92 9.95
N LEU A 5 6.49 -15.83 9.99
CA LEU A 5 6.58 -17.10 9.26
C LEU A 5 6.47 -16.91 7.75
N THR A 6 5.67 -15.96 7.27
CA THR A 6 5.51 -15.66 5.85
C THR A 6 6.78 -15.05 5.25
N ASN A 7 7.46 -14.20 6.03
CA ASN A 7 8.71 -13.57 5.63
C ASN A 7 9.92 -14.53 5.65
N ASN A 8 9.71 -15.77 6.12
CA ASN A 8 10.75 -16.79 6.17
C ASN A 8 10.36 -17.99 5.28
N ASP A 9 11.08 -18.17 4.19
CA ASP A 9 10.84 -19.24 3.21
C ASP A 9 11.13 -20.65 3.77
N ASP A 10 11.80 -20.75 4.93
CA ASP A 10 12.21 -22.03 5.52
C ASP A 10 11.55 -22.28 6.90
N TRP A 11 11.86 -23.39 7.51
CA TRP A 11 11.39 -23.77 8.84
C TRP A 11 11.99 -22.87 9.93
N MET A 12 11.16 -22.38 10.85
CA MET A 12 11.58 -21.55 11.97
C MET A 12 11.32 -22.26 13.30
N LEU A 13 12.32 -22.32 14.16
CA LEU A 13 12.16 -22.94 15.48
C LEU A 13 11.22 -22.13 16.38
N LEU A 14 10.37 -22.83 17.13
CA LEU A 14 9.46 -22.17 18.07
C LEU A 14 10.20 -21.31 19.12
N ALA A 15 11.45 -21.64 19.43
CA ALA A 15 12.29 -20.85 20.33
C ALA A 15 12.73 -19.52 19.70
N GLU A 16 13.10 -19.55 18.43
CA GLU A 16 13.46 -18.35 17.65
C GLU A 16 12.26 -17.42 17.53
N LEU A 17 11.10 -17.98 17.14
CA LEU A 17 9.86 -17.24 17.04
C LEU A 17 9.44 -16.61 18.38
N SER A 18 9.59 -17.34 19.49
CA SER A 18 9.35 -16.86 20.84
C SER A 18 10.23 -15.66 21.21
N SER A 19 11.49 -15.69 20.79
CA SER A 19 12.45 -14.61 21.02
C SER A 19 12.16 -13.39 20.16
N LEU A 20 11.83 -13.60 18.88
CA LEU A 20 11.52 -12.53 17.94
C LEU A 20 10.25 -11.75 18.30
N LEU A 21 9.23 -12.47 18.79
CA LEU A 21 7.94 -11.88 19.13
C LEU A 21 7.78 -11.49 20.60
N ASP A 22 8.85 -11.62 21.37
CA ASP A 22 8.86 -11.39 22.84
C ASP A 22 7.65 -12.01 23.55
N CYS A 23 7.30 -13.24 23.17
CA CYS A 23 6.16 -13.93 23.74
C CYS A 23 6.50 -15.38 24.12
N SER A 24 5.79 -15.91 25.13
CA SER A 24 6.08 -17.25 25.62
C SER A 24 5.71 -18.34 24.61
N LYS A 25 6.49 -19.43 24.58
CA LYS A 25 6.18 -20.63 23.77
C LYS A 25 4.78 -21.18 24.02
N ARG A 26 4.21 -20.94 25.22
CA ARG A 26 2.85 -21.37 25.58
C ARG A 26 1.82 -20.57 24.80
N ILE A 27 1.98 -19.25 24.73
CA ILE A 27 1.11 -18.35 23.94
C ILE A 27 1.19 -18.75 22.46
N LEU A 28 2.39 -18.89 21.91
CA LEU A 28 2.56 -19.28 20.49
C LEU A 28 1.89 -20.63 20.16
N LYS A 29 1.91 -21.61 21.10
CA LYS A 29 1.22 -22.88 20.90
C LYS A 29 -0.31 -22.74 20.96
N MET A 30 -0.83 -21.81 21.75
CA MET A 30 -2.26 -21.51 21.78
C MET A 30 -2.69 -20.84 20.48
N ASP A 31 -1.93 -19.82 20.04
CA ASP A 31 -2.18 -19.12 18.77
C ASP A 31 -2.09 -20.08 17.58
N LEU A 32 -1.07 -20.95 17.55
CA LEU A 32 -0.92 -21.98 16.52
C LEU A 32 -2.16 -22.86 16.39
N ARG A 33 -2.70 -23.32 17.54
CA ARG A 33 -3.91 -24.13 17.54
C ARG A 33 -5.11 -23.36 17.04
N TYR A 34 -5.32 -22.16 17.58
CA TYR A 34 -6.41 -21.27 17.18
C TYR A 34 -6.37 -20.96 15.68
N LEU A 35 -5.20 -20.59 15.15
CA LEU A 35 -5.03 -20.24 13.75
C LEU A 35 -5.30 -21.44 12.82
N ASN A 36 -4.84 -22.64 13.18
CA ASN A 36 -5.10 -23.84 12.38
C ASN A 36 -6.55 -24.35 12.49
N GLU A 37 -7.28 -24.03 13.56
CA GLU A 37 -8.67 -24.43 13.77
C GLU A 37 -9.65 -23.46 13.12
N GLU A 38 -9.38 -22.14 13.18
CA GLU A 38 -10.31 -21.08 12.75
C GLU A 38 -10.07 -20.58 11.33
N LEU A 39 -8.88 -20.84 10.76
CA LEU A 39 -8.51 -20.30 9.47
C LEU A 39 -8.21 -21.41 8.46
N ASP A 40 -8.89 -21.37 7.34
CA ASP A 40 -8.79 -22.31 6.22
C ASP A 40 -7.96 -21.80 5.04
N ASP A 41 -7.22 -20.69 5.22
CA ASP A 41 -6.39 -20.09 4.17
C ASP A 41 -5.00 -20.72 4.06
N PHE A 42 -4.53 -21.32 5.14
CA PHE A 42 -3.22 -21.95 5.27
C PHE A 42 -3.22 -23.01 6.36
N THR A 43 -2.15 -23.78 6.41
CA THR A 43 -1.84 -24.68 7.52
C THR A 43 -0.45 -24.34 8.05
N ILE A 44 -0.32 -24.18 9.36
CA ILE A 44 0.99 -24.05 9.99
C ILE A 44 1.49 -25.46 10.28
N LEU A 45 2.41 -25.90 9.44
CA LEU A 45 3.06 -27.20 9.55
C LEU A 45 4.00 -27.21 10.75
N THR A 46 4.02 -28.31 11.48
CA THR A 46 4.90 -28.53 12.62
C THR A 46 5.76 -29.75 12.41
N SER A 47 7.08 -29.63 12.58
CA SER A 47 8.04 -30.74 12.46
C SER A 47 9.17 -30.57 13.48
N ASN A 48 10.14 -31.52 13.47
CA ASN A 48 11.37 -31.38 14.23
C ASN A 48 12.28 -30.24 13.75
N LYS A 49 12.04 -29.70 12.55
CA LYS A 49 12.74 -28.54 12.01
C LYS A 49 12.12 -27.20 12.48
N GLY A 50 10.90 -27.22 13.07
CA GLY A 50 10.19 -26.04 13.53
C GLY A 50 8.79 -25.92 12.95
N LEU A 51 8.41 -24.68 12.69
CA LEU A 51 7.15 -24.25 12.11
C LEU A 51 7.38 -23.70 10.70
N LYS A 52 6.45 -23.97 9.80
CA LYS A 52 6.42 -23.39 8.45
C LYS A 52 4.97 -23.18 8.03
N ILE A 53 4.68 -22.06 7.39
CA ILE A 53 3.37 -21.80 6.82
C ILE A 53 3.25 -22.45 5.43
N ASP A 54 2.12 -23.05 5.17
CA ASP A 54 1.74 -23.63 3.87
C ASP A 54 0.39 -23.07 3.45
N TYR A 55 0.38 -22.24 2.41
CA TYR A 55 -0.84 -21.60 1.91
C TYR A 55 -1.64 -22.57 1.04
N HIS A 56 -2.94 -22.64 1.28
CA HIS A 56 -3.83 -23.41 0.43
C HIS A 56 -3.92 -22.79 -0.98
N PRO A 57 -4.19 -23.56 -2.02
CA PRO A 57 -4.31 -23.07 -3.39
C PRO A 57 -5.25 -21.86 -3.50
N ASN A 58 -4.85 -20.84 -4.24
CA ASN A 58 -5.59 -19.58 -4.40
C ASN A 58 -5.77 -18.73 -3.12
N ARG A 59 -5.00 -19.00 -2.08
CA ARG A 59 -4.96 -18.21 -0.84
C ARG A 59 -3.62 -17.50 -0.70
N SER A 60 -3.60 -16.42 0.05
CA SER A 60 -2.40 -15.61 0.28
C SER A 60 -2.41 -14.99 1.67
N PHE A 61 -1.28 -14.49 2.11
CA PHE A 61 -1.17 -13.72 3.36
C PHE A 61 -2.17 -12.54 3.40
N LYS A 62 -2.46 -11.93 2.27
CA LYS A 62 -3.45 -10.86 2.17
C LYS A 62 -4.87 -11.31 2.54
N THR A 63 -5.28 -12.50 2.11
CA THR A 63 -6.59 -13.09 2.46
C THR A 63 -6.69 -13.32 3.97
N PHE A 64 -5.59 -13.76 4.57
CA PHE A 64 -5.47 -13.93 6.01
C PHE A 64 -5.60 -12.59 6.76
N CYS A 65 -4.88 -11.53 6.35
CA CYS A 65 -4.99 -10.21 6.98
C CYS A 65 -6.42 -9.68 6.98
N HIS A 66 -7.15 -9.85 5.87
CA HIS A 66 -8.57 -9.51 5.80
C HIS A 66 -9.38 -10.24 6.87
N LYS A 67 -9.21 -11.56 7.03
CA LYS A 67 -9.91 -12.33 8.07
C LYS A 67 -9.52 -11.90 9.49
N LEU A 68 -8.25 -11.58 9.74
CA LEU A 68 -7.83 -11.04 11.04
C LEU A 68 -8.54 -9.74 11.40
N LEU A 69 -8.68 -8.83 10.42
CA LEU A 69 -9.41 -7.57 10.65
C LEU A 69 -10.90 -7.81 10.95
N LEU A 70 -11.49 -8.87 10.39
CA LEU A 70 -12.88 -9.25 10.67
C LEU A 70 -13.06 -9.87 12.05
N LEU A 71 -12.10 -10.68 12.51
CA LEU A 71 -12.19 -11.47 13.75
C LEU A 71 -11.72 -10.72 15.00
N SER A 72 -10.90 -9.69 14.84
CA SER A 72 -10.32 -8.94 15.96
C SER A 72 -11.32 -8.01 16.62
N ASP A 73 -11.60 -8.25 17.89
CA ASP A 73 -12.49 -7.38 18.69
C ASP A 73 -11.96 -5.95 18.81
N SER A 74 -10.65 -5.76 18.80
CA SER A 74 -10.02 -4.43 18.79
C SER A 74 -10.38 -3.61 17.54
N TYR A 75 -10.33 -4.25 16.37
CA TYR A 75 -10.72 -3.58 15.12
C TYR A 75 -12.23 -3.45 14.98
N ARG A 76 -13.00 -4.42 15.47
CA ARG A 76 -14.46 -4.30 15.56
C ARG A 76 -14.88 -3.14 16.46
N LEU A 77 -14.19 -2.96 17.60
CA LEU A 77 -14.41 -1.83 18.51
C LEU A 77 -14.20 -0.48 17.79
N LEU A 78 -13.08 -0.31 17.09
CA LEU A 78 -12.78 0.91 16.34
C LEU A 78 -13.85 1.21 15.28
N GLU A 79 -14.29 0.20 14.56
CA GLU A 79 -15.33 0.32 13.53
C GLU A 79 -16.70 0.69 14.12
N ILE A 80 -17.11 0.04 15.21
CA ILE A 80 -18.36 0.36 15.89
C ILE A 80 -18.38 1.82 16.32
N ILE A 81 -17.30 2.31 16.94
CA ILE A 81 -17.23 3.71 17.39
C ILE A 81 -17.17 4.68 16.21
N PHE A 82 -16.45 4.32 15.13
CA PHE A 82 -16.36 5.17 13.94
C PHE A 82 -17.71 5.35 13.25
N LEU A 83 -18.46 4.27 13.10
CA LEU A 83 -19.78 4.31 12.44
C LEU A 83 -20.87 4.90 13.36
N ASN A 84 -20.73 4.78 14.67
CA ASN A 84 -21.72 5.19 15.66
C ASN A 84 -21.08 6.08 16.72
N GLU A 85 -20.67 7.29 16.32
CA GLU A 85 -20.06 8.24 17.25
C GLU A 85 -21.01 8.60 18.38
N ASP A 86 -20.46 8.84 19.59
CA ASP A 86 -21.19 9.08 20.83
C ASP A 86 -21.99 7.89 21.37
N ILE A 87 -21.74 6.70 20.86
CA ILE A 87 -22.32 5.45 21.39
C ILE A 87 -21.91 5.24 22.85
N LYS A 88 -22.84 4.73 23.68
CA LYS A 88 -22.54 4.44 25.08
C LYS A 88 -21.61 3.22 25.22
N VAL A 89 -20.69 3.27 26.17
CA VAL A 89 -19.76 2.19 26.45
C VAL A 89 -20.48 0.85 26.67
N LYS A 90 -21.67 0.87 27.32
CA LYS A 90 -22.47 -0.33 27.53
C LYS A 90 -22.96 -0.93 26.21
N GLU A 91 -23.43 -0.12 25.28
CA GLU A 91 -23.92 -0.56 23.97
C GLU A 91 -22.79 -1.19 23.15
N VAL A 92 -21.57 -0.61 23.22
CA VAL A 92 -20.37 -1.20 22.63
C VAL A 92 -20.03 -2.56 23.25
N SER A 93 -20.09 -2.67 24.58
CA SER A 93 -19.87 -3.91 25.32
C SER A 93 -20.87 -5.00 24.89
N ASP A 94 -22.15 -4.64 24.75
CA ASP A 94 -23.21 -5.55 24.31
C ASP A 94 -23.00 -6.00 22.84
N GLN A 95 -22.59 -5.10 21.92
CA GLN A 95 -22.32 -5.44 20.53
C GLN A 95 -21.09 -6.34 20.34
N LEU A 96 -20.09 -6.22 21.21
CA LEU A 96 -18.90 -7.07 21.20
C LEU A 96 -19.05 -8.37 22.00
N ASP A 97 -20.16 -8.54 22.73
CA ASP A 97 -20.39 -9.66 23.63
C ASP A 97 -19.28 -9.86 24.68
N ILE A 98 -18.78 -8.74 25.25
CA ILE A 98 -17.74 -8.73 26.27
C ILE A 98 -18.18 -7.94 27.50
N SER A 99 -17.55 -8.21 28.65
CA SER A 99 -17.85 -7.45 29.87
C SER A 99 -17.32 -6.00 29.79
N LEU A 100 -17.98 -5.06 30.48
CA LEU A 100 -17.49 -3.68 30.60
C LEU A 100 -16.03 -3.61 31.09
N SER A 101 -15.66 -4.43 32.05
CA SER A 101 -14.28 -4.46 32.55
C SER A 101 -13.27 -4.94 31.50
N THR A 102 -13.68 -5.87 30.65
CA THR A 102 -12.87 -6.32 29.50
C THR A 102 -12.74 -5.21 28.45
N LEU A 103 -13.85 -4.52 28.16
CA LEU A 103 -13.87 -3.40 27.20
C LEU A 103 -12.96 -2.26 27.65
N TYR A 104 -13.06 -1.80 28.91
CA TYR A 104 -12.19 -0.73 29.41
C TYR A 104 -10.71 -1.09 29.34
N ARG A 105 -10.34 -2.31 29.72
CA ARG A 105 -8.96 -2.78 29.62
C ARG A 105 -8.46 -2.88 28.16
N MET A 106 -9.36 -3.24 27.23
CA MET A 106 -9.05 -3.26 25.80
C MET A 106 -8.82 -1.83 25.29
N ILE A 107 -9.69 -0.87 25.63
CA ILE A 107 -9.55 0.54 25.24
C ILE A 107 -8.26 1.13 25.82
N GLU A 108 -7.95 0.87 27.09
CA GLU A 108 -6.72 1.35 27.71
C GLU A 108 -5.47 0.87 26.94
N LYS A 109 -5.42 -0.41 26.62
CA LYS A 109 -4.31 -0.98 25.86
C LYS A 109 -4.24 -0.39 24.42
N LEU A 110 -5.37 -0.30 23.73
CA LEU A 110 -5.43 0.27 22.38
C LEU A 110 -5.01 1.73 22.37
N ASN A 111 -5.40 2.52 23.36
CA ASN A 111 -5.07 3.94 23.43
C ASN A 111 -3.56 4.20 23.53
N ILE A 112 -2.78 3.28 24.11
CA ILE A 112 -1.33 3.36 24.10
C ILE A 112 -0.82 3.27 22.67
N ASP A 113 -1.20 2.22 21.95
CA ASP A 113 -0.74 1.96 20.59
C ASP A 113 -1.26 3.04 19.59
N LEU A 114 -2.53 3.44 19.72
CA LEU A 114 -3.14 4.47 18.88
C LEU A 114 -2.51 5.84 19.09
N LYS A 115 -2.20 6.20 20.34
CA LYS A 115 -1.55 7.48 20.64
C LYS A 115 -0.13 7.54 20.13
N GLU A 116 0.63 6.45 20.31
CA GLU A 116 2.03 6.37 19.88
C GLU A 116 2.17 6.37 18.36
N ASN A 117 1.36 5.55 17.68
CA ASN A 117 1.52 5.30 16.24
C ASN A 117 0.67 6.21 15.36
N TYR A 118 -0.49 6.71 15.86
CA TYR A 118 -1.48 7.42 15.03
C TYR A 118 -1.94 8.76 15.62
N ASP A 119 -1.47 9.13 16.80
CA ASP A 119 -1.78 10.40 17.48
C ASP A 119 -3.27 10.67 17.71
N PHE A 120 -4.05 9.61 17.95
CA PHE A 120 -5.42 9.70 18.39
C PHE A 120 -5.74 8.65 19.47
N ILE A 121 -6.88 8.78 20.13
CA ILE A 121 -7.36 7.87 21.18
C ILE A 121 -8.87 7.66 21.07
N ILE A 122 -9.37 6.63 21.76
CA ILE A 122 -10.78 6.41 22.05
C ILE A 122 -11.09 7.10 23.38
N ASP A 123 -11.98 8.10 23.36
CA ASP A 123 -12.61 8.67 24.55
C ASP A 123 -13.86 7.84 24.90
N THR A 124 -14.18 7.72 26.20
CA THR A 124 -15.26 6.86 26.70
C THR A 124 -16.39 7.63 27.38
N GLY A 125 -16.42 8.91 27.27
CA GLY A 125 -17.45 9.68 27.93
C GLY A 125 -18.29 10.64 27.08
N PRO A 126 -19.01 10.23 26.04
CA PRO A 126 -19.31 8.97 25.38
C PRO A 126 -18.18 8.45 24.48
N CYS A 127 -18.36 7.25 23.88
CA CYS A 127 -17.33 6.68 23.00
C CYS A 127 -17.20 7.48 21.70
N ARG A 128 -16.02 8.04 21.49
CA ARG A 128 -15.65 8.76 20.27
C ARG A 128 -14.15 8.64 19.98
N ILE A 129 -13.78 8.89 18.74
CA ILE A 129 -12.38 8.90 18.32
C ILE A 129 -11.91 10.35 18.26
N VAL A 130 -10.89 10.69 19.06
CA VAL A 130 -10.39 12.06 19.23
C VAL A 130 -8.88 12.15 19.06
N GLY A 131 -8.41 13.16 18.35
CA GLY A 131 -6.98 13.37 18.08
C GLY A 131 -6.77 14.22 16.83
N ASP A 132 -5.66 13.98 16.14
CA ASP A 132 -5.36 14.62 14.87
C ASP A 132 -6.32 14.10 13.79
N GLU A 133 -7.18 14.97 13.27
CA GLU A 133 -8.25 14.60 12.37
C GLU A 133 -7.74 14.07 11.00
N GLU A 134 -6.63 14.59 10.48
CA GLU A 134 -6.04 14.09 9.25
C GLU A 134 -5.55 12.65 9.43
N LYS A 135 -4.92 12.36 10.57
CA LYS A 135 -4.43 11.04 10.91
C LYS A 135 -5.57 10.05 11.17
N ILE A 136 -6.64 10.49 11.83
CA ILE A 136 -7.85 9.67 12.03
C ILE A 136 -8.44 9.26 10.68
N ARG A 137 -8.66 10.21 9.77
CA ARG A 137 -9.20 9.93 8.43
C ARG A 137 -8.30 8.99 7.66
N PHE A 138 -6.97 9.24 7.70
CA PHE A 138 -5.99 8.38 7.06
C PHE A 138 -6.03 6.94 7.59
N PHE A 139 -6.07 6.76 8.92
CA PHE A 139 -6.18 5.44 9.54
C PHE A 139 -7.44 4.70 9.06
N PHE A 140 -8.60 5.36 9.09
CA PHE A 140 -9.85 4.68 8.76
C PHE A 140 -10.00 4.36 7.28
N TYR A 141 -9.53 5.20 6.36
CA TYR A 141 -9.57 4.78 4.96
C TYR A 141 -8.59 3.62 4.68
N THR A 142 -7.43 3.58 5.32
CA THR A 142 -6.50 2.45 5.23
C THR A 142 -7.15 1.18 5.80
N TYR A 143 -7.77 1.29 6.96
CA TYR A 143 -8.48 0.21 7.62
C TYR A 143 -9.62 -0.36 6.76
N PHE A 144 -10.53 0.49 6.29
CA PHE A 144 -11.63 0.05 5.46
C PHE A 144 -11.17 -0.51 4.12
N PHE A 145 -10.14 0.09 3.52
CA PHE A 145 -9.55 -0.40 2.29
C PHE A 145 -8.91 -1.79 2.44
N GLU A 146 -8.22 -2.07 3.54
CA GLU A 146 -7.67 -3.40 3.80
C GLU A 146 -8.76 -4.43 4.13
N LYS A 147 -9.71 -4.05 4.97
CA LYS A 147 -10.76 -4.94 5.45
C LYS A 147 -11.79 -5.29 4.36
N TYR A 148 -12.17 -4.34 3.50
CA TYR A 148 -13.34 -4.50 2.60
C TYR A 148 -13.00 -4.45 1.10
N ARG A 149 -11.75 -4.41 0.71
CA ARG A 149 -11.26 -4.15 -0.65
C ARG A 149 -11.94 -4.93 -1.79
N HIS A 150 -12.36 -6.17 -1.55
CA HIS A 150 -12.89 -7.06 -2.60
C HIS A 150 -14.18 -7.77 -2.19
N ALA A 151 -14.71 -7.42 -1.04
CA ALA A 151 -15.89 -8.03 -0.47
C ALA A 151 -16.98 -6.99 -0.23
N ASN A 152 -17.76 -7.15 0.76
CA ASN A 152 -18.93 -6.34 1.04
C ASN A 152 -18.58 -4.87 1.35
N TRP A 153 -19.34 -3.96 0.77
CA TRP A 153 -19.33 -2.55 1.11
C TRP A 153 -19.80 -2.36 2.56
N PRO A 154 -19.01 -1.72 3.45
CA PRO A 154 -19.31 -1.72 4.89
C PRO A 154 -20.31 -0.63 5.32
N PHE A 155 -20.61 0.31 4.44
CA PHE A 155 -21.39 1.48 4.77
C PHE A 155 -22.85 1.28 4.35
N GLU A 156 -23.71 0.81 5.28
CA GLU A 156 -25.12 0.53 5.00
C GLU A 156 -25.91 1.78 4.63
N GLU A 157 -25.54 2.94 5.18
CA GLU A 157 -26.23 4.22 4.95
C GLU A 157 -26.00 4.77 3.54
N ILE A 158 -24.88 4.41 2.89
CA ILE A 158 -24.53 4.90 1.57
C ILE A 158 -24.36 3.72 0.61
N ASN A 159 -25.25 3.61 -0.34
CA ASN A 159 -25.21 2.52 -1.33
C ASN A 159 -23.98 2.65 -2.25
N LEU A 160 -23.27 1.53 -2.47
CA LEU A 160 -22.06 1.49 -3.32
C LEU A 160 -22.36 1.89 -4.77
N GLU A 161 -23.49 1.50 -5.34
CA GLU A 161 -23.86 1.86 -6.73
C GLU A 161 -24.05 3.37 -6.85
N THR A 162 -24.65 4.01 -5.85
CA THR A 162 -24.80 5.46 -5.79
C THR A 162 -23.45 6.13 -5.66
N MET A 163 -22.57 5.60 -4.80
CA MET A 163 -21.18 6.10 -4.65
C MET A 163 -20.39 6.01 -5.96
N ASN A 164 -20.47 4.85 -6.62
CA ASN A 164 -19.83 4.64 -7.91
C ASN A 164 -20.31 5.66 -8.96
N ALA A 165 -21.62 5.86 -9.06
CA ALA A 165 -22.18 6.81 -10.01
C ALA A 165 -21.78 8.27 -9.70
N LEU A 166 -21.70 8.66 -8.42
CA LEU A 166 -21.21 10.00 -8.01
C LEU A 166 -19.73 10.18 -8.36
N THR A 167 -18.91 9.17 -8.09
CA THR A 167 -17.50 9.21 -8.41
C THR A 167 -17.25 9.30 -9.90
N ASP A 168 -17.98 8.52 -10.73
CA ASP A 168 -17.91 8.60 -12.20
C ASP A 168 -18.25 10.00 -12.71
N GLU A 169 -19.30 10.63 -12.18
CA GLU A 169 -19.70 11.98 -12.57
C GLU A 169 -18.66 13.02 -12.15
N PHE A 170 -18.08 12.94 -10.95
CA PHE A 170 -16.97 13.79 -10.52
C PHE A 170 -15.73 13.63 -11.42
N MET A 171 -15.39 12.41 -11.77
CA MET A 171 -14.26 12.12 -12.65
C MET A 171 -14.47 12.69 -14.06
N ALA A 172 -15.70 12.60 -14.56
CA ALA A 172 -16.08 13.15 -15.88
C ALA A 172 -15.91 14.67 -15.94
N ILE A 173 -16.26 15.42 -14.88
CA ILE A 173 -16.05 16.87 -14.81
C ILE A 173 -14.58 17.25 -15.03
N LYS A 174 -13.65 16.40 -14.60
CA LYS A 174 -12.21 16.62 -14.68
C LYS A 174 -11.54 15.96 -15.89
N ASN A 175 -12.29 15.22 -16.73
CA ASN A 175 -11.73 14.42 -17.83
C ASN A 175 -10.62 13.47 -17.39
N VAL A 176 -10.72 12.92 -16.19
CA VAL A 176 -9.72 12.00 -15.63
C VAL A 176 -10.19 10.57 -15.80
N SER A 177 -9.36 9.75 -16.43
CA SER A 177 -9.57 8.30 -16.49
C SER A 177 -8.77 7.64 -15.38
N TYR A 178 -9.43 6.85 -14.56
CA TYR A 178 -8.80 6.11 -13.47
C TYR A 178 -8.93 4.61 -13.69
N ASP A 179 -7.98 3.86 -13.11
CA ASP A 179 -8.17 2.43 -12.98
C ASP A 179 -9.16 2.09 -11.85
N PHE A 180 -9.66 0.88 -11.87
CA PHE A 180 -10.64 0.38 -10.89
C PHE A 180 -10.10 0.44 -9.43
N ALA A 181 -8.80 0.31 -9.23
CA ALA A 181 -8.19 0.33 -7.90
C ALA A 181 -8.25 1.74 -7.29
N TYR A 182 -7.92 2.76 -8.09
CA TYR A 182 -8.01 4.16 -7.65
C TYR A 182 -9.45 4.59 -7.36
N PHE A 183 -10.39 4.17 -8.20
CA PHE A 183 -11.82 4.42 -8.04
C PHE A 183 -12.35 3.96 -6.67
N ASN A 184 -11.99 2.73 -6.27
CA ASN A 184 -12.39 2.21 -4.95
C ASN A 184 -11.75 2.98 -3.79
N ILE A 185 -10.51 3.45 -3.95
CA ILE A 185 -9.86 4.29 -2.95
C ILE A 185 -10.62 5.60 -2.77
N VAL A 186 -10.99 6.26 -3.86
CA VAL A 186 -11.76 7.51 -3.82
C VAL A 186 -13.08 7.33 -3.09
N ASN A 187 -13.83 6.28 -3.40
CA ASN A 187 -15.09 5.98 -2.72
C ASN A 187 -14.93 5.84 -1.20
N ILE A 188 -13.94 5.08 -0.75
CA ILE A 188 -13.68 4.88 0.68
C ILE A 188 -13.26 6.20 1.35
N VAL A 189 -12.36 6.96 0.73
CA VAL A 189 -11.92 8.26 1.27
C VAL A 189 -13.09 9.22 1.41
N VAL A 190 -13.94 9.35 0.40
CA VAL A 190 -15.11 10.23 0.42
C VAL A 190 -16.07 9.84 1.54
N VAL A 191 -16.35 8.54 1.71
CA VAL A 191 -17.28 8.09 2.75
C VAL A 191 -16.69 8.22 4.15
N VAL A 192 -15.41 7.92 4.35
CA VAL A 192 -14.74 8.17 5.63
C VAL A 192 -14.78 9.66 5.99
N ASN A 193 -14.51 10.53 5.04
CA ASN A 193 -14.59 11.98 5.22
C ASN A 193 -16.01 12.43 5.55
N TYR A 194 -17.01 11.84 4.91
CA TYR A 194 -18.43 12.11 5.19
C TYR A 194 -18.79 11.76 6.64
N PHE A 195 -18.45 10.57 7.13
CA PHE A 195 -18.74 10.17 8.51
C PHE A 195 -18.11 11.11 9.53
N ARG A 196 -16.89 11.57 9.29
CA ARG A 196 -16.23 12.54 10.17
C ARG A 196 -16.83 13.94 10.08
N TYR A 197 -17.09 14.42 8.86
CA TYR A 197 -17.67 15.76 8.65
C TYR A 197 -19.07 15.89 9.21
N ARG A 198 -19.95 14.92 9.04
CA ARG A 198 -21.32 14.95 9.58
C ARG A 198 -21.33 15.02 11.12
N ASN A 199 -20.29 14.49 11.78
CA ASN A 199 -20.11 14.52 13.22
C ASN A 199 -19.33 15.74 13.71
N ASN A 200 -19.22 16.79 12.87
CA ASN A 200 -18.54 18.06 13.17
C ASN A 200 -17.03 17.95 13.39
N HIS A 201 -16.37 16.97 12.80
CA HIS A 201 -14.92 16.92 12.75
C HIS A 201 -14.43 17.55 11.46
N TYR A 202 -13.60 18.59 11.60
CA TYR A 202 -13.11 19.39 10.50
C TYR A 202 -11.60 19.28 10.38
N VAL A 203 -11.12 19.26 9.13
CA VAL A 203 -9.70 19.38 8.81
C VAL A 203 -9.42 20.80 8.36
N ASP A 204 -8.38 21.44 8.93
CA ASP A 204 -7.91 22.75 8.47
C ASP A 204 -6.91 22.56 7.32
N MET A 205 -7.33 22.90 6.11
CA MET A 205 -6.59 22.56 4.91
C MET A 205 -6.26 23.71 4.01
N LYS A 206 -5.06 23.65 3.45
CA LYS A 206 -4.74 24.34 2.20
C LYS A 206 -5.55 23.73 1.08
N ASN A 207 -6.23 24.54 0.29
CA ASN A 207 -7.05 24.08 -0.82
C ASN A 207 -6.72 24.82 -2.11
N ASN A 208 -7.03 24.18 -3.23
CA ASN A 208 -7.01 24.82 -4.53
C ASN A 208 -8.31 25.58 -4.73
N GLN A 209 -8.32 26.88 -4.38
CA GLN A 209 -9.52 27.73 -4.45
C GLN A 209 -10.16 27.70 -5.85
N ARG A 210 -9.34 27.73 -6.90
CA ARG A 210 -9.83 27.65 -8.29
C ARG A 210 -10.57 26.36 -8.55
N LEU A 211 -10.04 25.22 -8.06
CA LEU A 211 -10.67 23.91 -8.22
C LEU A 211 -12.00 23.84 -7.45
N VAL A 212 -12.03 24.39 -6.24
CA VAL A 212 -13.26 24.46 -5.43
C VAL A 212 -14.33 25.32 -6.12
N GLU A 213 -13.95 26.47 -6.65
CA GLU A 213 -14.85 27.34 -7.43
C GLU A 213 -15.35 26.66 -8.71
N ASP A 214 -14.46 26.00 -9.45
CA ASP A 214 -14.78 25.19 -10.62
C ASP A 214 -15.82 24.11 -10.32
N LEU A 215 -15.63 23.36 -9.24
CA LEU A 215 -16.58 22.33 -8.82
C LEU A 215 -17.94 22.91 -8.45
N LEU A 216 -17.95 24.05 -7.73
CA LEU A 216 -19.21 24.72 -7.37
C LEU A 216 -19.98 25.24 -8.58
N GLN A 217 -19.28 25.72 -9.60
CA GLN A 217 -19.88 26.31 -10.82
C GLN A 217 -20.29 25.26 -11.84
N ASN A 218 -19.49 24.21 -12.03
CA ASN A 218 -19.66 23.24 -13.09
C ASN A 218 -20.45 21.98 -12.69
N THR A 219 -20.74 21.79 -11.40
CA THR A 219 -21.64 20.73 -10.95
C THR A 219 -23.08 21.13 -11.29
N ASP A 220 -23.71 20.40 -12.19
CA ASP A 220 -25.09 20.66 -12.59
C ASP A 220 -26.09 20.43 -11.45
N GLU A 221 -27.32 20.91 -11.64
CA GLU A 221 -28.37 20.85 -10.61
C GLU A 221 -28.77 19.40 -10.30
N ALA A 222 -28.76 18.49 -11.27
CA ALA A 222 -29.12 17.09 -11.10
C ALA A 222 -28.10 16.36 -10.23
N LEU A 223 -26.81 16.54 -10.53
CA LEU A 223 -25.72 15.96 -9.73
C LEU A 223 -25.69 16.57 -8.32
N ARG A 224 -25.87 17.88 -8.20
CA ARG A 224 -25.99 18.57 -6.90
C ARG A 224 -27.10 17.97 -6.05
N HIS A 225 -28.30 17.85 -6.60
CA HIS A 225 -29.43 17.24 -5.90
C HIS A 225 -29.17 15.80 -5.49
N LYS A 226 -28.53 15.01 -6.35
CA LYS A 226 -28.14 13.64 -6.04
C LYS A 226 -27.14 13.56 -4.88
N ILE A 227 -26.11 14.44 -4.87
CA ILE A 227 -25.13 14.55 -3.76
C ILE A 227 -25.86 14.90 -2.47
N GLU A 228 -26.67 15.97 -2.47
CA GLU A 228 -27.39 16.45 -1.29
C GLU A 228 -28.36 15.42 -0.73
N THR A 229 -29.01 14.65 -1.61
CA THR A 229 -29.90 13.56 -1.19
C THR A 229 -29.13 12.36 -0.64
N THR A 230 -27.99 12.03 -1.22
CA THR A 230 -27.18 10.87 -0.79
C THR A 230 -26.50 11.10 0.57
N PHE A 231 -25.97 12.29 0.77
CA PHE A 231 -25.24 12.64 1.99
C PHE A 231 -26.07 13.39 3.04
N GLU A 232 -27.30 13.77 2.72
CA GLU A 232 -28.15 14.61 3.58
C GLU A 232 -27.46 15.92 4.02
N LEU A 233 -26.59 16.45 3.16
CA LEU A 233 -25.77 17.64 3.39
C LEU A 233 -25.89 18.58 2.20
N GLN A 234 -25.79 19.89 2.45
CA GLN A 234 -25.77 20.89 1.37
C GLN A 234 -24.46 20.83 0.60
N PHE A 235 -24.55 20.82 -0.74
CA PHE A 235 -23.40 20.92 -1.63
C PHE A 235 -22.89 22.37 -1.68
N ASN A 236 -21.95 22.68 -0.82
CA ASN A 236 -21.35 23.98 -0.64
C ASN A 236 -19.81 23.90 -0.58
N LYS A 237 -19.15 25.02 -0.33
CA LYS A 237 -17.71 25.09 -0.22
C LYS A 237 -17.17 24.17 0.88
N ASP A 238 -17.81 24.15 2.05
CA ASP A 238 -17.35 23.33 3.19
C ASP A 238 -17.49 21.83 2.89
N PHE A 239 -18.59 21.44 2.23
CA PHE A 239 -18.75 20.07 1.74
C PHE A 239 -17.57 19.67 0.85
N ILE A 240 -17.23 20.47 -0.16
CA ILE A 240 -16.13 20.18 -1.08
C ILE A 240 -14.81 20.07 -0.31
N LEU A 241 -14.53 21.03 0.57
CA LEU A 241 -13.30 21.09 1.35
C LEU A 241 -13.12 19.88 2.27
N GLN A 242 -14.20 19.44 2.92
CA GLN A 242 -14.13 18.40 3.93
C GLN A 242 -14.29 16.99 3.34
N ILE A 243 -15.10 16.83 2.29
CA ILE A 243 -15.42 15.53 1.71
C ILE A 243 -14.39 15.12 0.62
N LEU A 244 -14.01 16.06 -0.26
CA LEU A 244 -13.10 15.77 -1.38
C LEU A 244 -11.62 15.94 -1.04
N ASN A 245 -11.30 16.22 0.22
CA ASN A 245 -9.93 16.12 0.67
C ASN A 245 -9.45 14.64 0.66
N PRO A 246 -8.21 14.30 0.23
CA PRO A 246 -7.11 15.21 -0.15
C PRO A 246 -7.09 15.63 -1.63
N PHE A 247 -8.05 15.24 -2.44
CA PHE A 247 -8.03 15.39 -3.91
C PHE A 247 -8.05 16.83 -4.41
N ILE A 248 -8.39 17.79 -3.54
CA ILE A 248 -8.46 19.22 -3.86
C ILE A 248 -7.26 20.03 -3.37
N GLN A 249 -6.18 19.39 -2.96
CA GLN A 249 -4.96 20.10 -2.54
C GLN A 249 -4.29 20.81 -3.71
N PRO A 250 -3.63 21.98 -3.48
CA PRO A 250 -3.02 22.78 -4.54
C PRO A 250 -1.91 22.06 -5.29
N GLU A 251 -1.26 21.10 -4.63
CA GLU A 251 -0.15 20.33 -5.16
C GLU A 251 -0.60 19.07 -5.93
N ILE A 252 -1.90 18.76 -5.97
CA ILE A 252 -2.42 17.60 -6.69
C ILE A 252 -2.79 17.98 -8.12
N TYR A 253 -2.15 17.32 -9.06
CA TYR A 253 -2.44 17.40 -10.49
C TYR A 253 -3.15 16.12 -10.92
N HIS A 254 -4.30 16.25 -11.55
CA HIS A 254 -5.15 15.10 -11.90
C HIS A 254 -4.74 14.45 -13.22
N THR A 255 -3.96 15.15 -14.04
CA THR A 255 -3.43 14.63 -15.31
C THR A 255 -1.96 14.98 -15.48
N GLU A 256 -1.23 14.13 -16.21
CA GLU A 256 0.16 14.40 -16.59
C GLU A 256 0.29 15.73 -17.36
N LYS A 257 -0.71 16.07 -18.21
CA LYS A 257 -0.73 17.33 -18.95
C LYS A 257 -0.81 18.55 -18.03
N GLU A 258 -1.66 18.51 -16.99
CA GLU A 258 -1.72 19.57 -15.97
C GLU A 258 -0.39 19.71 -15.22
N PHE A 259 0.23 18.59 -14.87
CA PHE A 259 1.52 18.58 -14.19
C PHE A 259 2.63 19.18 -15.06
N ILE A 260 2.73 18.82 -16.35
CA ILE A 260 3.71 19.37 -17.28
C ILE A 260 3.51 20.90 -17.43
N ALA A 261 2.27 21.36 -17.58
CA ALA A 261 1.96 22.79 -17.62
C ALA A 261 2.34 23.51 -16.31
N ALA A 262 2.20 22.84 -15.17
CA ALA A 262 2.62 23.37 -13.87
C ALA A 262 4.14 23.47 -13.74
N ILE A 263 4.92 22.55 -14.30
CA ILE A 263 6.39 22.68 -14.35
C ILE A 263 6.80 23.98 -15.06
N GLU A 264 6.12 24.34 -16.12
CA GLU A 264 6.43 25.56 -16.90
C GLU A 264 6.01 26.85 -16.17
N THR A 265 4.95 26.82 -15.38
CA THR A 265 4.31 28.02 -14.82
C THR A 265 4.56 28.23 -13.33
N ASN A 266 4.97 27.20 -12.59
CA ASN A 266 5.17 27.23 -11.14
C ASN A 266 6.62 26.93 -10.76
N CYS A 267 7.36 27.95 -10.35
CA CYS A 267 8.75 27.84 -9.93
C CYS A 267 9.03 26.75 -8.89
N LYS A 268 8.12 26.55 -7.92
CA LYS A 268 8.27 25.54 -6.87
C LYS A 268 8.18 24.14 -7.46
N VAL A 269 7.19 23.90 -8.31
CA VAL A 269 7.02 22.62 -9.01
C VAL A 269 8.22 22.31 -9.89
N ASN A 270 8.66 23.29 -10.67
CA ASN A 270 9.85 23.17 -11.52
C ASN A 270 11.08 22.78 -10.71
N LEU A 271 11.38 23.48 -9.61
CA LEU A 271 12.54 23.19 -8.77
C LEU A 271 12.50 21.79 -8.16
N ILE A 272 11.34 21.36 -7.66
CA ILE A 272 11.13 20.01 -7.13
C ILE A 272 11.37 18.98 -8.23
N THR A 273 10.74 19.18 -9.39
CA THR A 273 10.83 18.26 -10.52
C THR A 273 12.25 18.11 -11.06
N ASP A 274 13.02 19.20 -11.13
CA ASP A 274 14.43 19.16 -11.57
C ASP A 274 15.31 18.37 -10.60
N LYS A 275 15.09 18.50 -9.29
CA LYS A 275 15.79 17.69 -8.29
C LYS A 275 15.42 16.20 -8.44
N MET A 276 14.13 15.88 -8.56
CA MET A 276 13.66 14.52 -8.78
C MET A 276 14.26 13.90 -10.06
N ARG A 277 14.27 14.67 -11.14
CA ARG A 277 14.89 14.28 -12.43
C ARG A 277 16.39 13.98 -12.26
N THR A 278 17.09 14.78 -11.46
CA THR A 278 18.51 14.56 -11.16
C THR A 278 18.73 13.24 -10.38
N ILE A 279 17.89 12.96 -9.38
CA ILE A 279 17.93 11.69 -8.64
C ILE A 279 17.73 10.50 -9.58
N LEU A 280 16.68 10.53 -10.41
CA LEU A 280 16.40 9.45 -11.37
C LEU A 280 17.54 9.25 -12.40
N LYS A 281 18.12 10.33 -12.89
CA LYS A 281 19.30 10.25 -13.78
C LYS A 281 20.51 9.65 -13.07
N THR A 282 20.73 9.97 -11.80
CA THR A 282 21.82 9.40 -11.00
C THR A 282 21.63 7.89 -10.82
N ILE A 283 20.40 7.46 -10.51
CA ILE A 283 20.05 6.04 -10.43
C ILE A 283 20.28 5.33 -11.77
N ALA A 284 19.84 5.96 -12.88
CA ALA A 284 20.05 5.43 -14.22
C ALA A 284 21.55 5.21 -14.53
N LEU A 285 22.38 6.24 -14.28
CA LEU A 285 23.82 6.17 -14.54
C LEU A 285 24.52 5.11 -13.69
N LYS A 286 24.21 5.03 -12.38
CA LYS A 286 24.82 4.05 -11.47
C LYS A 286 24.51 2.60 -11.87
N ASN A 287 23.39 2.36 -12.55
CA ASN A 287 22.95 1.03 -12.93
C ASN A 287 23.03 0.75 -14.45
N ASN A 288 23.64 1.65 -15.22
CA ASN A 288 23.73 1.56 -16.68
C ASN A 288 22.38 1.35 -17.36
N LEU A 289 21.38 2.17 -16.97
CA LEU A 289 20.01 2.09 -17.43
C LEU A 289 19.67 3.28 -18.33
N SER A 290 18.82 3.07 -19.33
CA SER A 290 18.14 4.15 -20.03
C SER A 290 16.91 4.60 -19.25
N LEU A 291 16.57 5.87 -19.34
CA LEU A 291 15.41 6.44 -18.66
C LEU A 291 14.47 7.06 -19.71
N PRO A 292 13.68 6.26 -20.43
CA PRO A 292 12.65 6.75 -21.33
C PRO A 292 11.47 7.32 -20.51
N ASN A 293 10.67 8.17 -21.12
CA ASN A 293 9.41 8.70 -20.52
C ASN A 293 9.57 9.22 -19.09
N VAL A 294 10.64 9.96 -18.83
CA VAL A 294 10.95 10.48 -17.48
C VAL A 294 9.82 11.36 -16.93
N ASP A 295 9.06 12.05 -17.78
CA ASP A 295 8.02 12.96 -17.34
C ASP A 295 6.81 12.24 -16.77
N SER A 296 6.40 11.11 -17.33
CA SER A 296 5.37 10.23 -16.74
C SER A 296 5.80 9.69 -15.38
N LEU A 297 7.05 9.22 -15.26
CA LEU A 297 7.58 8.75 -13.97
C LEU A 297 7.66 9.89 -12.94
N LEU A 298 8.05 11.10 -13.36
CA LEU A 298 8.07 12.28 -12.49
C LEU A 298 6.67 12.66 -12.01
N TYR A 299 5.67 12.62 -12.90
CA TYR A 299 4.29 12.88 -12.55
C TYR A 299 3.78 11.92 -11.47
N ILE A 300 4.02 10.62 -11.65
CA ILE A 300 3.60 9.59 -10.69
C ILE A 300 4.32 9.77 -9.36
N LEU A 301 5.63 9.97 -9.36
CA LEU A 301 6.40 10.16 -8.12
C LEU A 301 6.03 11.45 -7.40
N TYR A 302 5.79 12.53 -8.12
CA TYR A 302 5.33 13.79 -7.54
C TYR A 302 3.95 13.64 -6.90
N SER A 303 3.00 13.06 -7.62
CA SER A 303 1.65 12.79 -7.12
C SER A 303 1.68 11.86 -5.90
N ALA A 304 2.48 10.80 -5.97
CA ALA A 304 2.72 9.90 -4.86
C ALA A 304 3.30 10.64 -3.64
N ALA A 305 4.26 11.52 -3.83
CA ALA A 305 4.85 12.28 -2.73
C ALA A 305 3.83 13.16 -2.00
N TYR A 306 2.91 13.79 -2.72
CA TYR A 306 1.89 14.64 -2.10
C TYR A 306 0.70 13.87 -1.55
N LEU A 307 0.19 12.86 -2.26
CA LEU A 307 -0.92 12.05 -1.75
C LEU A 307 -0.51 11.13 -0.61
N GLU A 308 0.73 10.71 -0.61
CA GLU A 308 1.20 9.62 0.21
C GLU A 308 2.25 10.03 1.23
N TYR A 309 3.19 10.88 0.89
CA TYR A 309 4.17 11.38 1.85
C TYR A 309 3.64 12.52 2.72
N SER A 310 2.44 13.05 2.45
CA SER A 310 1.80 14.01 3.36
C SER A 310 1.44 13.36 4.69
N GLN A 311 1.37 12.02 4.74
CA GLN A 311 0.99 11.29 5.93
C GLN A 311 2.18 10.49 6.48
N PRO A 312 2.65 10.77 7.71
CA PRO A 312 3.80 10.07 8.31
C PRO A 312 3.48 8.64 8.75
N GLN A 313 2.23 8.21 8.62
CA GLN A 313 1.74 6.94 9.11
C GLN A 313 1.92 5.80 8.11
N SER A 314 1.90 4.57 8.60
CA SER A 314 1.91 3.38 7.77
C SER A 314 0.69 3.33 6.86
N ARG A 315 0.90 2.99 5.58
CA ARG A 315 -0.14 2.81 4.57
C ARG A 315 -0.86 1.49 4.64
N TYR A 316 -0.60 0.75 5.65
CA TYR A 316 -1.19 -0.56 5.91
C TYR A 316 -1.46 -0.68 7.41
N ILE A 317 -2.47 -1.46 7.74
CA ILE A 317 -2.78 -1.81 9.12
C ILE A 317 -2.02 -3.08 9.51
N LEU A 318 -2.08 -4.10 8.67
CA LEU A 318 -1.47 -5.40 8.95
C LEU A 318 -0.44 -5.86 7.91
N PHE A 319 -0.47 -5.33 6.69
CA PHE A 319 0.33 -5.90 5.62
C PHE A 319 0.92 -4.87 4.65
N ASP A 320 2.22 -4.65 4.75
CA ASP A 320 2.98 -3.89 3.75
C ASP A 320 3.28 -4.74 2.51
N ARG A 321 2.45 -4.58 1.49
CA ARG A 321 2.65 -5.27 0.19
C ARG A 321 3.96 -4.91 -0.49
N ASN A 322 4.43 -3.69 -0.28
CA ASN A 322 5.62 -3.18 -0.94
C ASN A 322 6.89 -3.69 -0.26
N HIS A 323 6.81 -4.12 1.00
CA HIS A 323 7.94 -4.74 1.72
C HIS A 323 8.46 -6.00 1.00
N TYR A 324 7.56 -6.90 0.61
CA TYR A 324 7.92 -8.10 -0.15
C TYR A 324 8.60 -7.77 -1.46
N PHE A 325 7.99 -6.87 -2.22
CA PHE A 325 8.53 -6.42 -3.49
C PHE A 325 9.93 -5.80 -3.33
N SER A 326 10.07 -4.90 -2.35
CA SER A 326 11.33 -4.23 -2.02
C SER A 326 12.41 -5.23 -1.61
N THR A 327 12.05 -6.24 -0.82
CA THR A 327 12.95 -7.33 -0.40
C THR A 327 13.43 -8.17 -1.58
N GLU A 328 12.54 -8.51 -2.52
CA GLU A 328 12.92 -9.24 -3.73
C GLU A 328 13.82 -8.40 -4.66
N ILE A 329 13.55 -7.11 -4.82
CA ILE A 329 14.45 -6.21 -5.54
C ILE A 329 15.83 -6.16 -4.88
N LYS A 330 15.88 -6.13 -3.55
CA LYS A 330 17.15 -6.14 -2.78
C LYS A 330 17.95 -7.43 -3.01
N LYS A 331 17.28 -8.58 -3.05
CA LYS A 331 17.91 -9.89 -3.29
C LYS A 331 18.42 -10.01 -4.73
N GLN A 332 17.58 -9.67 -5.70
CA GLN A 332 17.90 -9.91 -7.11
C GLN A 332 18.77 -8.81 -7.73
N PHE A 333 18.59 -7.56 -7.31
CA PHE A 333 19.25 -6.38 -7.88
C PHE A 333 19.80 -5.45 -6.78
N PRO A 334 20.77 -5.91 -5.96
CA PRO A 334 21.26 -5.17 -4.79
C PRO A 334 21.82 -3.78 -5.13
N THR A 335 22.49 -3.63 -6.27
CA THR A 335 23.01 -2.32 -6.71
C THR A 335 21.90 -1.34 -7.02
N LEU A 336 20.86 -1.79 -7.71
CA LEU A 336 19.67 -0.97 -7.97
C LEU A 336 18.98 -0.59 -6.67
N TYR A 337 18.74 -1.57 -5.78
CA TYR A 337 18.12 -1.32 -4.48
C TYR A 337 18.85 -0.23 -3.70
N ASN A 338 20.17 -0.32 -3.59
CA ASN A 338 20.97 0.69 -2.88
C ASN A 338 20.83 2.07 -3.52
N SER A 339 20.85 2.14 -4.86
CA SER A 339 20.70 3.41 -5.58
C SER A 339 19.28 4.00 -5.38
N LEU A 340 18.25 3.17 -5.34
CA LEU A 340 16.87 3.58 -5.07
C LEU A 340 16.73 4.05 -3.61
N TYR A 341 17.32 3.34 -2.66
CA TYR A 341 17.32 3.73 -1.26
C TYR A 341 17.99 5.11 -1.05
N GLU A 342 19.18 5.34 -1.62
CA GLU A 342 19.85 6.64 -1.60
C GLU A 342 18.96 7.73 -2.24
N GLY A 343 18.38 7.44 -3.40
CA GLY A 343 17.47 8.37 -4.08
C GLY A 343 16.25 8.73 -3.24
N MET A 344 15.69 7.76 -2.49
CA MET A 344 14.59 8.02 -1.57
C MET A 344 15.02 8.94 -0.41
N GLN A 345 16.23 8.79 0.12
CA GLN A 345 16.75 9.68 1.17
C GLN A 345 16.82 11.14 0.67
N GLU A 346 17.29 11.35 -0.58
CA GLU A 346 17.30 12.67 -1.21
C GLU A 346 15.89 13.21 -1.45
N MET A 347 14.96 12.38 -1.95
CA MET A 347 13.56 12.75 -2.17
C MET A 347 12.87 13.25 -0.88
N ARG A 348 13.10 12.59 0.23
CA ARG A 348 12.55 12.99 1.53
C ARG A 348 13.03 14.36 1.96
N THR A 349 14.28 14.69 1.72
CA THR A 349 14.83 16.02 1.99
C THR A 349 14.14 17.10 1.15
N ILE A 350 13.75 16.77 -0.10
CA ILE A 350 13.03 17.70 -0.98
C ILE A 350 11.63 18.01 -0.43
N PHE A 351 10.95 17.01 0.11
CA PHE A 351 9.58 17.11 0.61
C PHE A 351 9.47 17.35 2.13
N ASP A 352 10.60 17.46 2.84
CA ASP A 352 10.67 17.61 4.30
C ASP A 352 9.83 16.54 5.03
N LYS A 353 10.10 15.28 4.72
CA LYS A 353 9.33 14.13 5.23
C LYS A 353 10.17 13.21 6.11
N PRO A 354 9.55 12.62 7.16
CA PRO A 354 10.24 11.68 8.04
C PRO A 354 10.64 10.38 7.33
N GLU A 355 11.63 9.71 7.89
CA GLU A 355 12.01 8.38 7.42
C GLU A 355 11.02 7.33 7.90
N THR A 356 10.46 6.60 6.92
CA THR A 356 9.64 5.44 7.20
C THR A 356 10.02 4.30 6.26
N GLU A 357 10.04 3.08 6.77
CA GLU A 357 10.29 1.90 5.95
C GLU A 357 9.20 1.75 4.88
N ALA A 358 7.94 1.96 5.25
CA ALA A 358 6.82 1.91 4.33
C ALA A 358 6.95 2.91 3.16
N GLY A 359 7.39 4.14 3.44
CA GLY A 359 7.65 5.15 2.40
C GLY A 359 8.78 4.74 1.46
N THR A 360 9.84 4.13 2.00
CA THR A 360 10.95 3.60 1.18
C THR A 360 10.50 2.45 0.29
N ASN A 361 9.78 1.48 0.84
CA ASN A 361 9.24 0.35 0.10
C ASN A 361 8.28 0.79 -1.02
N PHE A 362 7.45 1.79 -0.72
CA PHE A 362 6.54 2.36 -1.70
C PHE A 362 7.27 3.12 -2.82
N PHE A 363 8.29 3.91 -2.50
CA PHE A 363 9.10 4.58 -3.51
C PHE A 363 9.78 3.57 -4.45
N ILE A 364 10.39 2.52 -3.89
CA ILE A 364 11.01 1.45 -4.67
C ILE A 364 9.98 0.78 -5.58
N PHE A 365 8.82 0.42 -5.04
CA PHE A 365 7.72 -0.17 -5.81
C PHE A 365 7.29 0.77 -6.95
N THR A 366 7.08 2.05 -6.67
CA THR A 366 6.64 3.03 -7.67
C THR A 366 7.66 3.20 -8.78
N VAL A 367 8.93 3.42 -8.43
CA VAL A 367 9.99 3.59 -9.44
C VAL A 367 10.12 2.35 -10.31
N VAL A 368 10.17 1.15 -9.72
CA VAL A 368 10.35 -0.09 -10.48
C VAL A 368 9.15 -0.42 -11.35
N SER A 369 7.93 -0.11 -10.88
CA SER A 369 6.70 -0.38 -11.63
C SER A 369 6.49 0.58 -12.81
N TRP A 370 6.92 1.83 -12.67
CA TRP A 370 6.69 2.87 -13.68
C TRP A 370 7.90 3.20 -14.56
N TRP A 371 9.07 2.65 -14.24
CA TRP A 371 10.25 2.79 -15.09
C TRP A 371 10.14 1.85 -16.28
N GLU A 372 9.90 2.43 -17.43
CA GLU A 372 9.67 1.68 -18.65
C GLU A 372 10.86 0.77 -19.03
N ASN A 373 10.57 -0.48 -19.28
CA ASN A 373 11.55 -1.52 -19.63
C ASN A 373 12.68 -1.73 -18.59
N LEU A 374 12.49 -1.36 -17.31
CA LEU A 374 13.51 -1.50 -16.30
C LEU A 374 14.00 -2.94 -16.14
N ILE A 375 13.08 -3.89 -15.91
CA ILE A 375 13.45 -5.30 -15.68
C ILE A 375 14.15 -5.92 -16.88
N PRO A 376 13.70 -5.76 -18.15
CA PRO A 376 14.47 -6.16 -19.31
C PRO A 376 15.88 -5.56 -19.37
N GLN A 377 16.04 -4.27 -19.09
CA GLN A 377 17.36 -3.61 -19.07
C GLN A 377 18.28 -4.19 -18.01
N LEU A 378 17.77 -4.44 -16.79
CA LEU A 378 18.53 -5.07 -15.72
C LEU A 378 19.02 -6.46 -16.10
N HIS A 379 18.17 -7.27 -16.74
CA HIS A 379 18.55 -8.60 -17.21
C HIS A 379 19.59 -8.55 -18.34
N GLN A 380 19.54 -7.55 -19.20
CA GLN A 380 20.55 -7.37 -20.25
C GLN A 380 21.92 -6.96 -19.68
N ASN A 381 21.91 -6.17 -18.60
CA ASN A 381 23.11 -5.69 -17.93
C ASN A 381 23.71 -6.69 -16.92
N HIS A 382 22.94 -7.71 -16.51
CA HIS A 382 23.48 -8.78 -15.68
C HIS A 382 24.47 -9.63 -16.47
N TYR A 383 25.61 -9.94 -15.86
CA TYR A 383 26.62 -10.83 -16.41
C TYR A 383 25.99 -12.13 -16.86
N LYS A 384 26.05 -12.37 -18.16
CA LYS A 384 25.72 -13.68 -18.70
C LYS A 384 26.76 -14.68 -18.20
N VAL A 385 26.32 -15.78 -17.64
CA VAL A 385 27.24 -16.86 -17.19
C VAL A 385 27.70 -17.61 -18.42
N ASN A 386 29.02 -17.67 -18.59
CA ASN A 386 29.60 -18.51 -19.65
C ASN A 386 29.54 -19.96 -19.21
N VAL A 387 28.86 -20.77 -20.00
CA VAL A 387 28.72 -22.21 -19.78
C VAL A 387 29.32 -22.95 -20.95
N LEU A 388 30.32 -23.77 -20.69
CA LEU A 388 30.88 -24.68 -21.67
C LEU A 388 30.31 -26.09 -21.46
N ILE A 389 29.60 -26.61 -22.46
CA ILE A 389 29.11 -27.98 -22.45
C ILE A 389 30.10 -28.84 -23.19
N VAL A 390 30.77 -29.75 -22.47
CA VAL A 390 31.68 -30.74 -23.03
C VAL A 390 30.96 -32.09 -23.14
N SER A 391 30.83 -32.62 -24.33
CA SER A 391 30.21 -33.93 -24.53
C SER A 391 31.25 -34.97 -24.94
N ASP A 392 31.22 -36.11 -24.27
CA ASP A 392 31.98 -37.31 -24.62
C ASP A 392 31.31 -38.18 -25.70
N ARG A 393 30.17 -37.72 -26.20
CA ARG A 393 29.31 -38.38 -27.17
C ARG A 393 29.29 -37.62 -28.51
N HIS A 394 28.30 -37.86 -29.30
CA HIS A 394 28.11 -37.18 -30.57
C HIS A 394 27.83 -35.68 -30.39
N PRO A 395 28.33 -34.77 -31.28
CA PRO A 395 28.12 -33.33 -31.19
C PRO A 395 26.62 -32.90 -31.02
N LYS A 396 25.69 -33.64 -31.64
CA LYS A 396 24.27 -33.44 -31.47
C LYS A 396 23.76 -33.59 -30.03
N HIS A 397 24.47 -34.36 -29.20
CA HIS A 397 24.15 -34.48 -27.78
C HIS A 397 24.48 -33.20 -27.03
N ALA A 398 25.62 -32.58 -27.31
CA ALA A 398 25.95 -31.27 -26.71
C ALA A 398 24.97 -30.19 -27.17
N GLU A 399 24.55 -30.20 -28.42
CA GLU A 399 23.57 -29.26 -28.96
C GLU A 399 22.18 -29.44 -28.33
N MET A 400 21.74 -30.68 -28.12
CA MET A 400 20.52 -31.01 -27.42
C MET A 400 20.57 -30.47 -25.97
N MET A 401 21.67 -30.70 -25.26
CA MET A 401 21.85 -30.19 -23.90
C MET A 401 21.87 -28.67 -23.87
N LYS A 402 22.52 -28.02 -24.85
CA LYS A 402 22.47 -26.55 -25.00
C LYS A 402 21.05 -26.05 -25.15
N ASN A 403 20.25 -26.64 -26.03
CA ASN A 403 18.87 -26.24 -26.27
C ASN A 403 18.01 -26.43 -25.02
N PHE A 404 18.21 -27.52 -24.27
CA PHE A 404 17.50 -27.79 -23.04
C PHE A 404 17.84 -26.75 -21.95
N ILE A 405 19.13 -26.50 -21.75
CA ILE A 405 19.60 -25.52 -20.76
C ILE A 405 19.16 -24.09 -21.16
N GLN A 406 19.19 -23.77 -22.44
CA GLN A 406 18.75 -22.48 -22.94
C GLN A 406 17.23 -22.30 -22.81
N PHE A 407 16.44 -23.34 -22.92
CA PHE A 407 15.02 -23.34 -22.67
C PHE A 407 14.70 -23.05 -21.18
N GLU A 408 15.41 -23.70 -20.26
CA GLU A 408 15.21 -23.56 -18.82
C GLU A 408 15.71 -22.21 -18.27
N PHE A 409 16.87 -21.73 -18.72
CA PHE A 409 17.56 -20.56 -18.15
C PHE A 409 17.53 -19.30 -19.04
N GLY A 410 17.01 -19.42 -20.25
CA GLY A 410 16.83 -18.33 -21.19
C GLY A 410 18.15 -17.63 -21.58
N GLU A 411 18.08 -16.31 -21.74
CA GLU A 411 19.23 -15.50 -22.19
C GLU A 411 20.28 -15.23 -21.10
N LYS A 412 20.13 -15.78 -19.89
CA LYS A 412 21.06 -15.60 -18.77
C LYS A 412 22.42 -16.30 -19.01
N LEU A 413 22.49 -17.17 -19.98
CA LEU A 413 23.66 -17.99 -20.25
C LEU A 413 24.22 -17.70 -21.65
N ILE A 414 25.56 -17.64 -21.76
CA ILE A 414 26.28 -17.79 -23.01
C ILE A 414 26.78 -19.25 -23.06
N ILE A 415 26.18 -20.05 -23.91
CA ILE A 415 26.44 -21.49 -23.93
C ILE A 415 27.27 -21.82 -25.15
N GLU A 416 28.47 -22.33 -24.93
CA GLU A 416 29.33 -22.92 -25.93
C GLU A 416 29.31 -24.46 -25.79
N THR A 417 29.47 -25.15 -26.92
CA THR A 417 29.49 -26.61 -26.94
C THR A 417 30.78 -27.08 -27.57
N THR A 418 31.37 -28.12 -26.99
CA THR A 418 32.54 -28.80 -27.58
C THR A 418 32.47 -30.29 -27.33
N THR A 419 33.30 -31.04 -28.01
CA THR A 419 33.47 -32.47 -27.76
C THR A 419 34.82 -32.74 -27.10
N THR A 420 34.94 -33.86 -26.42
CA THR A 420 36.20 -34.24 -25.77
C THR A 420 37.37 -34.42 -26.77
N SER A 421 37.05 -34.66 -28.05
CA SER A 421 38.03 -34.73 -29.13
C SER A 421 38.63 -33.37 -29.52
N ASP A 422 37.94 -32.27 -29.22
CA ASP A 422 38.34 -30.92 -29.59
C ASP A 422 39.10 -30.20 -28.47
N LEU A 423 39.18 -30.81 -27.28
CA LEU A 423 39.99 -30.33 -26.18
C LEU A 423 41.44 -30.80 -26.37
N SER A 424 42.30 -29.94 -26.89
CA SER A 424 43.73 -30.18 -26.90
C SER A 424 44.24 -30.19 -25.45
N TYR A 425 44.79 -31.31 -25.01
CA TYR A 425 45.50 -31.41 -23.74
C TYR A 425 46.76 -30.57 -23.74
#